data_8366a209849b874fa3fd6d34b90d0891
#
_entry.id   8366a209849b874fa3fd6d34b90d0891
#
_cell.length_a   1.000
_cell.length_b   1.000
_cell.length_c   1.000
_cell.angle_alpha   90.00
_cell.angle_beta   90.00
_cell.angle_gamma   90.00
#
_symmetry.space_group_name_H-M   'P 1'
#
loop_
_entity.id
_entity.type
_entity.pdbx_description
1 polymer ?
#
loop_
_entity_poly.entity_id
_entity_poly.type
_entity_poly.pdbx_seq_one_letter_code
_entity_poly.pdbx_strand_id
1 'polypeptide(L)'
;IELIKKTKINNYYIKNQEDFRKRIVEDINIDDDVLDIGKGMRDKFENIKSKNITTVDVNDFGDYPDIIYDICSDPDETLLKKFDKIVCLAVLEHVYDPFLAVKNIKLMLKENGVLYGYVPYLFYYHAPRSLKFQDYFRFSKDALSYLFKDFKSIEIFPIRGRISTPLNILFAGRWKKYIEKTGINILLDKFVSDTKNSEQCSGYNFIVKK
;
A
#
# COMPACT_ATOMS: atom_id res chain seq x y z
N ILE A 1 17.52 -16.68 1.14
CA ILE A 1 16.87 -17.77 1.93
C ILE A 1 16.40 -17.23 3.29
N GLU A 2 17.15 -16.34 3.93
CA GLU A 2 16.77 -15.73 5.21
C GLU A 2 15.62 -14.71 5.08
N LEU A 3 15.49 -14.05 3.95
CA LEU A 3 14.43 -13.14 3.57
C LEU A 3 13.03 -13.78 3.61
N ILE A 4 12.93 -15.05 3.24
CA ILE A 4 11.64 -15.79 3.18
C ILE A 4 11.08 -16.05 4.58
N LYS A 5 11.95 -16.21 5.61
CA LYS A 5 11.50 -16.50 6.98
C LYS A 5 10.76 -15.37 7.67
N LYS A 6 10.98 -14.11 7.25
CA LYS A 6 10.33 -12.90 7.79
C LYS A 6 9.08 -12.50 7.02
N THR A 7 8.82 -13.14 5.88
CA THR A 7 7.70 -12.84 4.99
C THR A 7 6.58 -13.85 5.19
N LYS A 8 5.40 -13.36 5.57
CA LYS A 8 4.17 -14.14 5.58
C LYS A 8 3.30 -13.73 4.41
N ILE A 9 3.07 -14.65 3.48
CA ILE A 9 2.08 -14.47 2.41
C ILE A 9 0.78 -15.07 2.91
N ASN A 10 -0.23 -14.22 3.03
CA ASN A 10 -1.54 -14.66 3.48
C ASN A 10 -2.34 -15.21 2.30
N ASN A 11 -2.94 -16.37 2.48
CA ASN A 11 -3.90 -16.94 1.57
C ASN A 11 -5.26 -16.24 1.65
N TYR A 12 -5.40 -15.30 2.59
CA TYR A 12 -6.62 -14.53 2.76
C TYR A 12 -6.79 -13.56 1.59
N TYR A 13 -7.84 -13.77 0.83
CA TYR A 13 -8.22 -12.98 -0.31
C TYR A 13 -8.96 -11.73 0.15
N ILE A 14 -8.26 -10.61 0.23
CA ILE A 14 -8.91 -9.31 0.44
C ILE A 14 -9.61 -8.95 -0.86
N LYS A 15 -10.94 -8.93 -0.83
CA LYS A 15 -11.79 -8.74 -2.02
C LYS A 15 -11.53 -7.42 -2.73
N ASN A 16 -11.24 -6.37 -1.96
CA ASN A 16 -11.00 -5.03 -2.49
C ASN A 16 -10.13 -4.19 -1.56
N GLN A 17 -9.77 -3.02 -1.99
CA GLN A 17 -9.00 -2.04 -1.20
C GLN A 17 -9.76 -1.57 0.04
N GLU A 18 -11.07 -1.60 0.02
CA GLU A 18 -11.92 -1.14 1.11
C GLU A 18 -11.80 -2.03 2.35
N ASP A 19 -11.72 -3.35 2.18
CA ASP A 19 -11.52 -4.28 3.30
C ASP A 19 -10.17 -4.03 4.02
N PHE A 20 -9.12 -3.72 3.24
CA PHE A 20 -7.82 -3.39 3.81
C PHE A 20 -7.85 -2.05 4.56
N ARG A 21 -8.56 -1.06 4.01
CA ARG A 21 -8.73 0.24 4.68
C ARG A 21 -9.50 0.12 5.98
N LYS A 22 -10.58 -0.69 6.03
CA LYS A 22 -11.29 -0.97 7.27
C LYS A 22 -10.35 -1.55 8.32
N ARG A 23 -9.51 -2.50 7.93
CA ARG A 23 -8.49 -3.06 8.83
C ARG A 23 -7.51 -2.01 9.35
N ILE A 24 -7.06 -1.07 8.52
CA ILE A 24 -6.20 0.03 8.95
C ILE A 24 -6.91 0.89 9.99
N VAL A 25 -8.17 1.27 9.73
CA VAL A 25 -8.99 2.08 10.66
C VAL A 25 -9.20 1.38 12.00
N GLU A 26 -9.42 0.06 11.99
CA GLU A 26 -9.60 -0.75 13.20
C GLU A 26 -8.33 -0.84 14.05
N ASP A 27 -7.15 -0.84 13.42
CA ASP A 27 -5.84 -1.00 14.08
C ASP A 27 -5.23 0.34 14.55
N ILE A 28 -5.76 1.48 14.10
CA ILE A 28 -5.34 2.81 14.54
C ILE A 28 -6.11 3.23 15.80
N ASN A 29 -5.38 3.54 16.87
CA ASN A 29 -5.93 4.00 18.12
C ASN A 29 -6.01 5.53 18.18
N ILE A 30 -6.77 6.05 19.16
CA ILE A 30 -7.00 7.49 19.32
C ILE A 30 -5.71 8.29 19.63
N ASP A 31 -4.76 7.65 20.31
CA ASP A 31 -3.50 8.26 20.75
C ASP A 31 -2.32 7.94 19.83
N ASP A 32 -2.53 7.18 18.75
CA ASP A 32 -1.46 6.90 17.77
C ASP A 32 -1.07 8.18 17.01
N ASP A 33 0.22 8.43 16.88
CA ASP A 33 0.76 9.39 15.91
C ASP A 33 0.80 8.73 14.53
N VAL A 34 0.03 9.26 13.58
CA VAL A 34 -0.14 8.67 12.25
C VAL A 34 0.46 9.57 11.18
N LEU A 35 1.27 8.99 10.28
CA LEU A 35 1.72 9.64 9.05
C LEU A 35 0.97 9.06 7.85
N ASP A 36 0.34 9.93 7.06
CA ASP A 36 -0.25 9.58 5.77
C ASP A 36 0.65 10.10 4.64
N ILE A 37 1.18 9.18 3.84
CA ILE A 37 2.05 9.50 2.70
C ILE A 37 1.25 9.39 1.41
N GLY A 38 1.17 10.51 0.68
CA GLY A 38 0.39 10.62 -0.55
C GLY A 38 -1.09 10.89 -0.30
N LYS A 39 -1.81 11.44 -1.28
CA LYS A 39 -3.23 11.84 -1.18
C LYS A 39 -4.21 10.65 -1.02
N GLY A 40 -3.78 9.60 -0.30
CA GLY A 40 -4.54 8.36 -0.19
C GLY A 40 -5.67 8.38 0.82
N MET A 41 -5.48 9.07 1.93
CA MET A 41 -6.31 8.89 3.12
C MET A 41 -7.42 9.91 3.31
N ARG A 42 -7.17 11.21 3.15
CA ARG A 42 -8.12 12.25 3.60
C ARG A 42 -9.55 12.09 3.09
N ASP A 43 -9.72 11.65 1.83
CA ASP A 43 -11.06 11.45 1.24
C ASP A 43 -11.63 10.04 1.47
N LYS A 44 -10.89 9.14 2.15
CA LYS A 44 -11.20 7.70 2.15
C LYS A 44 -11.27 7.09 3.55
N PHE A 45 -10.83 7.81 4.57
CA PHE A 45 -10.76 7.34 5.95
C PHE A 45 -11.53 8.26 6.90
N GLU A 46 -12.83 8.45 6.64
CA GLU A 46 -13.73 9.29 7.45
C GLU A 46 -13.80 8.87 8.93
N ASN A 47 -13.33 7.66 9.26
CA ASN A 47 -13.49 7.06 10.60
C ASN A 47 -12.17 6.75 11.30
N ILE A 48 -11.05 7.39 10.93
CA ILE A 48 -9.82 7.25 11.69
C ILE A 48 -10.01 7.86 13.08
N LYS A 49 -9.70 7.08 14.10
CA LYS A 49 -9.85 7.49 15.49
C LYS A 49 -8.75 8.43 15.98
N SER A 50 -7.55 8.38 15.37
CA SER A 50 -6.43 9.22 15.80
C SER A 50 -6.73 10.69 15.61
N LYS A 51 -6.31 11.49 16.61
CA LYS A 51 -6.33 12.95 16.59
C LYS A 51 -5.02 13.55 16.06
N ASN A 52 -3.98 12.74 15.94
CA ASN A 52 -2.61 13.15 15.60
C ASN A 52 -2.22 12.63 14.22
N ILE A 53 -2.86 13.14 13.16
CA ILE A 53 -2.55 12.75 11.79
C ILE A 53 -1.72 13.85 11.15
N THR A 54 -0.53 13.47 10.64
CA THR A 54 0.31 14.31 9.79
C THR A 54 0.27 13.76 8.36
N THR A 55 0.14 14.64 7.38
CA THR A 55 0.10 14.26 5.96
C THR A 55 1.30 14.80 5.22
N VAL A 56 1.89 13.99 4.31
CA VAL A 56 2.98 14.41 3.44
C VAL A 56 2.69 14.04 1.98
N ASP A 57 3.04 14.92 1.06
CA ASP A 57 2.99 14.69 -0.40
C ASP A 57 4.06 15.53 -1.07
N VAL A 58 4.52 15.10 -2.25
CA VAL A 58 5.45 15.86 -3.08
C VAL A 58 4.76 17.02 -3.83
N ASN A 59 3.45 16.95 -3.97
CA ASN A 59 2.63 17.98 -4.60
C ASN A 59 1.93 18.82 -3.54
N ASP A 60 1.77 20.10 -3.85
CA ASP A 60 0.94 21.04 -3.12
C ASP A 60 -0.46 21.06 -3.72
N PHE A 61 -1.48 20.82 -2.90
CA PHE A 61 -2.89 20.88 -3.29
C PHE A 61 -3.66 21.97 -2.52
N GLY A 62 -2.95 22.94 -1.94
CA GLY A 62 -3.49 24.01 -1.12
C GLY A 62 -3.67 23.58 0.34
N ASP A 63 -4.85 23.13 0.73
CA ASP A 63 -5.13 22.68 2.11
C ASP A 63 -4.53 21.29 2.43
N TYR A 64 -3.77 20.72 1.53
CA TYR A 64 -3.13 19.41 1.64
C TYR A 64 -1.82 19.43 0.82
N PRO A 65 -0.71 18.80 1.29
CA PRO A 65 -0.52 18.14 2.59
C PRO A 65 -0.16 19.13 3.72
N ASP A 66 -0.05 18.64 4.96
CA ASP A 66 0.49 19.42 6.07
C ASP A 66 1.97 19.78 5.83
N ILE A 67 2.72 18.87 5.18
CA ILE A 67 4.14 19.04 4.85
C ILE A 67 4.37 18.60 3.40
N ILE A 68 4.88 19.51 2.57
CA ILE A 68 5.35 19.18 1.22
C ILE A 68 6.72 18.52 1.37
N TYR A 69 6.81 17.22 1.04
CA TYR A 69 8.01 16.43 1.27
C TYR A 69 8.15 15.31 0.23
N ASP A 70 9.37 15.21 -0.36
CA ASP A 70 9.75 14.06 -1.19
C ASP A 70 10.31 12.95 -0.29
N ILE A 71 9.64 11.82 -0.24
CA ILE A 71 10.03 10.69 0.59
C ILE A 71 11.40 10.08 0.21
N CYS A 72 11.93 10.42 -0.95
CA CYS A 72 13.28 10.07 -1.38
C CYS A 72 14.34 11.12 -0.98
N SER A 73 13.96 12.22 -0.30
CA SER A 73 14.89 13.18 0.28
C SER A 73 15.33 12.77 1.68
N ASP A 74 16.39 13.38 2.21
CA ASP A 74 16.78 13.19 3.60
C ASP A 74 15.62 13.58 4.52
N PRO A 75 15.26 12.75 5.50
CA PRO A 75 14.12 13.02 6.36
C PRO A 75 14.38 14.20 7.26
N ASP A 76 13.41 15.10 7.35
CA ASP A 76 13.39 16.17 8.33
C ASP A 76 13.46 15.59 9.74
N GLU A 77 14.27 16.19 10.62
CA GLU A 77 14.45 15.75 12.01
C GLU A 77 13.11 15.69 12.77
N THR A 78 12.16 16.57 12.42
CA THR A 78 10.81 16.62 13.03
C THR A 78 9.94 15.40 12.69
N LEU A 79 10.33 14.60 11.68
CA LEU A 79 9.63 13.38 11.27
C LEU A 79 10.28 12.11 11.84
N LEU A 80 11.50 12.19 12.36
CA LEU A 80 12.25 11.01 12.82
C LEU A 80 11.64 10.40 14.08
N LYS A 81 11.45 9.05 14.07
CA LYS A 81 10.96 8.25 15.22
C LYS A 81 9.68 8.81 15.87
N LYS A 82 8.82 9.41 15.05
CA LYS A 82 7.65 10.15 15.52
C LYS A 82 6.36 9.33 15.44
N PHE A 83 6.25 8.40 14.47
CA PHE A 83 4.97 7.80 14.12
C PHE A 83 4.82 6.37 14.62
N ASP A 84 3.67 6.07 15.24
CA ASP A 84 3.25 4.73 15.62
C ASP A 84 2.77 3.96 14.38
N LYS A 85 2.07 4.66 13.49
CA LYS A 85 1.49 4.11 12.26
C LYS A 85 1.85 4.97 11.06
N ILE A 86 2.26 4.34 9.96
CA ILE A 86 2.44 5.01 8.67
C ILE A 86 1.53 4.34 7.65
N VAL A 87 0.85 5.14 6.84
CA VAL A 87 0.02 4.68 5.72
C VAL A 87 0.63 5.18 4.42
N CYS A 88 0.91 4.25 3.49
CA CYS A 88 1.56 4.52 2.21
C CYS A 88 0.88 3.66 1.12
N LEU A 89 -0.21 4.18 0.57
CA LEU A 89 -1.06 3.45 -0.38
C LEU A 89 -0.90 4.00 -1.80
N ALA A 90 -0.41 3.17 -2.72
CA ALA A 90 -0.18 3.52 -4.12
C ALA A 90 0.78 4.73 -4.26
N VAL A 91 1.93 4.65 -3.59
CA VAL A 91 2.99 5.67 -3.63
C VAL A 91 4.32 5.08 -4.10
N LEU A 92 4.71 3.90 -3.61
CA LEU A 92 6.03 3.34 -3.86
C LEU A 92 6.30 3.04 -5.35
N GLU A 93 5.27 2.81 -6.14
CA GLU A 93 5.37 2.67 -7.60
C GLU A 93 5.71 3.97 -8.31
N HIS A 94 5.49 5.11 -7.67
CA HIS A 94 5.67 6.45 -8.20
C HIS A 94 6.95 7.14 -7.72
N VAL A 95 7.70 6.53 -6.81
CA VAL A 95 8.99 7.08 -6.34
C VAL A 95 10.14 6.56 -7.20
N TYR A 96 11.13 7.40 -7.46
CA TYR A 96 12.28 7.04 -8.30
C TYR A 96 13.32 6.15 -7.58
N ASP A 97 13.35 6.18 -6.24
CA ASP A 97 14.18 5.31 -5.40
C ASP A 97 13.36 4.68 -4.26
N PRO A 98 12.71 3.53 -4.48
CA PRO A 98 11.90 2.89 -3.47
C PRO A 98 12.72 2.36 -2.27
N PHE A 99 14.02 2.08 -2.43
CA PHE A 99 14.87 1.66 -1.33
C PHE A 99 15.15 2.81 -0.37
N LEU A 100 15.44 4.00 -0.90
CA LEU A 100 15.62 5.20 -0.10
C LEU A 100 14.32 5.60 0.59
N ALA A 101 13.19 5.59 -0.13
CA ALA A 101 11.87 5.85 0.43
C ALA A 101 11.56 4.93 1.61
N VAL A 102 11.78 3.62 1.48
CA VAL A 102 11.53 2.64 2.54
C VAL A 102 12.50 2.79 3.71
N LYS A 103 13.76 3.15 3.46
CA LYS A 103 14.72 3.51 4.51
C LYS A 103 14.23 4.71 5.31
N ASN A 104 13.74 5.75 4.65
CA ASN A 104 13.23 6.95 5.29
C ASN A 104 11.95 6.65 6.10
N ILE A 105 11.02 5.88 5.55
CA ILE A 105 9.84 5.38 6.28
C ILE A 105 10.27 4.68 7.58
N LYS A 106 11.29 3.81 7.52
CA LYS A 106 11.80 3.12 8.70
C LYS A 106 12.35 4.08 9.75
N LEU A 107 13.04 5.16 9.33
CA LEU A 107 13.56 6.18 10.24
C LEU A 107 12.44 6.98 10.92
N MET A 108 11.34 7.25 10.22
CA MET A 108 10.18 7.98 10.72
C MET A 108 9.34 7.16 11.71
N LEU A 109 9.30 5.84 11.58
CA LEU A 109 8.59 4.95 12.50
C LEU A 109 9.27 4.92 13.88
N LYS A 110 8.46 4.94 14.96
CA LYS A 110 8.86 4.54 16.30
C LYS A 110 9.28 3.06 16.33
N GLU A 111 9.96 2.65 17.40
CA GLU A 111 10.21 1.22 17.63
C GLU A 111 8.88 0.48 17.79
N ASN A 112 8.77 -0.67 17.13
CA ASN A 112 7.53 -1.47 16.97
C ASN A 112 6.41 -0.78 16.18
N GLY A 113 6.68 0.36 15.53
CA GLY A 113 5.75 1.04 14.65
C GLY A 113 5.37 0.18 13.43
N VAL A 114 4.22 0.48 12.83
CA VAL A 114 3.61 -0.32 11.75
C VAL A 114 3.41 0.53 10.49
N LEU A 115 3.84 -0.01 9.35
CA LEU A 115 3.53 0.53 8.03
C LEU A 115 2.42 -0.29 7.37
N TYR A 116 1.40 0.38 6.88
CA TYR A 116 0.38 -0.16 5.98
C TYR A 116 0.63 0.35 4.57
N GLY A 117 0.71 -0.56 3.61
CA GLY A 117 0.98 -0.20 2.24
C GLY A 117 0.14 -0.94 1.21
N TYR A 118 0.11 -0.37 0.03
CA TYR A 118 -0.42 -0.99 -1.18
C TYR A 118 0.46 -0.63 -2.36
N VAL A 119 0.71 -1.60 -3.24
CA VAL A 119 1.35 -1.40 -4.53
C VAL A 119 0.65 -2.20 -5.63
N PRO A 120 0.54 -1.67 -6.87
CA PRO A 120 0.07 -2.42 -8.02
C PRO A 120 1.14 -3.42 -8.48
N TYR A 121 0.68 -4.51 -9.11
CA TYR A 121 1.54 -5.49 -9.80
C TYR A 121 1.10 -5.66 -11.24
N LEU A 122 0.11 -6.48 -11.54
CA LEU A 122 -0.46 -6.57 -12.88
C LEU A 122 -1.53 -5.48 -13.04
N PHE A 123 -1.08 -4.29 -13.44
CA PHE A 123 -1.91 -3.10 -13.52
C PHE A 123 -1.44 -2.17 -14.64
N TYR A 124 -2.36 -1.37 -15.18
CA TYR A 124 -2.06 -0.40 -16.24
C TYR A 124 -1.27 0.81 -15.71
N TYR A 125 -0.66 1.56 -16.62
CA TYR A 125 -0.02 2.85 -16.33
C TYR A 125 -1.06 3.86 -15.81
N HIS A 126 -0.77 4.56 -14.70
CA HIS A 126 -1.77 5.42 -14.05
C HIS A 126 -1.23 6.73 -13.43
N ALA A 127 0.00 7.15 -13.77
CA ALA A 127 0.49 8.46 -13.33
C ALA A 127 -0.14 9.59 -14.14
N PRO A 128 -0.81 10.57 -13.50
CA PRO A 128 -1.30 11.77 -14.16
C PRO A 128 -0.14 12.66 -14.61
N ARG A 129 -0.17 13.14 -15.87
CA ARG A 129 0.87 14.01 -16.42
C ARG A 129 1.01 15.37 -15.72
N SER A 130 -0.03 15.80 -15.01
CA SER A 130 -0.09 17.08 -14.28
C SER A 130 0.58 17.06 -12.91
N LEU A 131 0.99 15.89 -12.41
CA LEU A 131 1.59 15.73 -11.09
C LEU A 131 3.10 15.51 -11.18
N LYS A 132 3.81 15.78 -10.08
CA LYS A 132 5.29 15.72 -9.99
C LYS A 132 5.83 14.30 -9.81
N PHE A 133 5.10 13.27 -10.24
CA PHE A 133 5.57 11.88 -10.14
C PHE A 133 5.27 11.11 -11.42
N GLN A 134 5.97 9.99 -11.59
CA GLN A 134 5.81 9.06 -12.70
C GLN A 134 5.38 7.69 -12.19
N ASP A 135 5.15 6.76 -13.09
CA ASP A 135 4.76 5.38 -12.77
C ASP A 135 5.95 4.46 -13.11
N TYR A 136 6.89 4.34 -12.15
CA TYR A 136 8.19 3.70 -12.38
C TYR A 136 8.16 2.19 -12.18
N PHE A 137 7.44 1.68 -11.17
CA PHE A 137 7.63 0.31 -10.70
C PHE A 137 6.34 -0.51 -10.63
N ARG A 138 6.51 -1.84 -10.78
CA ARG A 138 5.55 -2.89 -10.45
C ARG A 138 6.24 -3.90 -9.55
N PHE A 139 5.76 -4.04 -8.32
CA PHE A 139 6.41 -4.88 -7.32
C PHE A 139 5.75 -6.25 -7.28
N SER A 140 6.55 -7.32 -7.46
CA SER A 140 6.16 -8.67 -7.12
C SER A 140 6.20 -8.89 -5.59
N LYS A 141 5.65 -10.01 -5.10
CA LYS A 141 5.77 -10.40 -3.68
C LYS A 141 7.22 -10.53 -3.23
N ASP A 142 8.10 -11.01 -4.11
CA ASP A 142 9.53 -11.20 -3.79
C ASP A 142 10.27 -9.86 -3.78
N ALA A 143 9.91 -8.93 -4.67
CA ALA A 143 10.42 -7.57 -4.65
C ALA A 143 10.03 -6.84 -3.35
N LEU A 144 8.79 -7.00 -2.87
CA LEU A 144 8.37 -6.45 -1.59
C LEU A 144 9.15 -7.08 -0.43
N SER A 145 9.32 -8.40 -0.42
CA SER A 145 10.08 -9.08 0.63
C SER A 145 11.53 -8.58 0.68
N TYR A 146 12.13 -8.31 -0.47
CA TYR A 146 13.48 -7.77 -0.57
C TYR A 146 13.54 -6.29 -0.17
N LEU A 147 12.59 -5.49 -0.58
CA LEU A 147 12.50 -4.07 -0.27
C LEU A 147 12.39 -3.82 1.25
N PHE A 148 11.64 -4.66 1.96
CA PHE A 148 11.43 -4.57 3.41
C PHE A 148 12.31 -5.53 4.23
N LYS A 149 13.42 -6.01 3.67
CA LYS A 149 14.33 -7.00 4.32
C LYS A 149 14.89 -6.56 5.68
N ASP A 150 15.05 -5.26 5.89
CA ASP A 150 15.62 -4.69 7.11
C ASP A 150 14.57 -4.45 8.21
N PHE A 151 13.30 -4.77 7.97
CA PHE A 151 12.23 -4.73 8.95
C PHE A 151 12.09 -6.06 9.69
N LYS A 152 11.35 -6.04 10.79
CA LYS A 152 11.10 -7.21 11.64
C LYS A 152 10.25 -8.27 10.96
N SER A 153 9.19 -7.84 10.28
CA SER A 153 8.31 -8.73 9.52
C SER A 153 7.53 -7.99 8.45
N ILE A 154 7.12 -8.72 7.42
CA ILE A 154 6.16 -8.27 6.40
C ILE A 154 5.06 -9.33 6.21
N GLU A 155 3.80 -8.89 6.24
CA GLU A 155 2.64 -9.68 5.82
C GLU A 155 2.11 -9.13 4.51
N ILE A 156 1.97 -10.00 3.50
CA ILE A 156 1.53 -9.64 2.14
C ILE A 156 0.16 -10.25 1.87
N PHE A 157 -0.75 -9.46 1.32
CA PHE A 157 -2.12 -9.82 0.99
C PHE A 157 -2.38 -9.56 -0.49
N PRO A 158 -2.39 -10.60 -1.36
CA PRO A 158 -2.68 -10.44 -2.78
C PRO A 158 -4.10 -9.91 -2.99
N ILE A 159 -4.27 -9.03 -3.98
CA ILE A 159 -5.57 -8.48 -4.38
C ILE A 159 -5.93 -9.04 -5.74
N ARG A 160 -7.10 -9.64 -5.84
CA ARG A 160 -7.54 -10.42 -6.99
C ARG A 160 -6.61 -11.60 -7.27
N GLY A 161 -7.08 -12.58 -7.96
CA GLY A 161 -6.31 -13.74 -8.36
C GLY A 161 -6.06 -13.77 -9.86
N ARG A 162 -5.62 -14.93 -10.33
CA ARG A 162 -5.22 -15.17 -11.71
C ARG A 162 -6.33 -14.90 -12.73
N ILE A 163 -7.59 -15.13 -12.37
CA ILE A 163 -8.72 -14.93 -13.28
C ILE A 163 -9.29 -13.52 -13.15
N SER A 164 -9.48 -13.04 -11.93
CA SER A 164 -10.06 -11.71 -11.72
C SER A 164 -9.14 -10.56 -12.12
N THR A 165 -7.81 -10.75 -12.11
CA THR A 165 -6.86 -9.73 -12.54
C THR A 165 -6.99 -9.34 -14.01
N PRO A 166 -6.92 -10.27 -14.99
CA PRO A 166 -7.14 -9.91 -16.40
C PRO A 166 -8.54 -9.37 -16.66
N LEU A 167 -9.57 -9.88 -15.99
CA LEU A 167 -10.92 -9.31 -16.11
C LEU A 167 -10.96 -7.85 -15.65
N ASN A 168 -10.24 -7.50 -14.59
CA ASN A 168 -10.13 -6.12 -14.12
C ASN A 168 -9.38 -5.19 -15.10
N ILE A 169 -8.43 -5.73 -15.86
CA ILE A 169 -7.67 -4.97 -16.87
C ILE A 169 -8.50 -4.81 -18.16
N LEU A 170 -9.16 -5.87 -18.60
CA LEU A 170 -9.91 -5.90 -19.86
C LEU A 170 -11.24 -5.13 -19.78
N PHE A 171 -11.92 -5.21 -18.64
CA PHE A 171 -13.23 -4.60 -18.46
C PHE A 171 -13.15 -3.32 -17.62
N ALA A 172 -13.18 -2.17 -18.29
CA ALA A 172 -13.25 -0.85 -17.63
C ALA A 172 -14.71 -0.41 -17.37
N GLY A 173 -14.89 0.55 -16.45
CA GLY A 173 -16.18 1.22 -16.25
C GLY A 173 -17.29 0.35 -15.67
N ARG A 174 -18.49 0.38 -16.29
CA ARG A 174 -19.71 -0.28 -15.78
C ARG A 174 -19.59 -1.81 -15.71
N TRP A 175 -18.94 -2.43 -16.68
CA TRP A 175 -18.74 -3.88 -16.72
C TRP A 175 -17.89 -4.38 -15.57
N LYS A 176 -16.83 -3.66 -15.20
CA LYS A 176 -16.01 -3.95 -14.04
C LYS A 176 -16.85 -3.95 -12.74
N LYS A 177 -17.66 -2.91 -12.53
CA LYS A 177 -18.54 -2.83 -11.35
C LYS A 177 -19.56 -3.98 -11.31
N TYR A 178 -20.10 -4.37 -12.45
CA TYR A 178 -21.04 -5.48 -12.53
C TYR A 178 -20.38 -6.82 -12.16
N ILE A 179 -19.20 -7.13 -12.72
CA ILE A 179 -18.44 -8.35 -12.43
C ILE A 179 -18.04 -8.39 -10.93
N GLU A 180 -17.56 -7.29 -10.38
CA GLU A 180 -17.20 -7.20 -8.96
C GLU A 180 -18.43 -7.38 -8.05
N LYS A 181 -19.58 -6.79 -8.42
CA LYS A 181 -20.83 -6.90 -7.65
C LYS A 181 -21.38 -8.34 -7.63
N THR A 182 -21.26 -9.08 -8.73
CA THR A 182 -21.72 -10.48 -8.80
C THR A 182 -20.81 -11.44 -8.06
N GLY A 183 -19.55 -11.05 -7.79
CA GLY A 183 -18.55 -11.91 -7.15
C GLY A 183 -18.10 -13.11 -7.97
N ILE A 184 -18.52 -13.22 -9.25
CA ILE A 184 -18.17 -14.35 -10.12
C ILE A 184 -16.67 -14.47 -10.35
N ASN A 185 -15.97 -13.36 -10.43
CA ASN A 185 -14.51 -13.29 -10.54
C ASN A 185 -13.81 -13.94 -9.33
N ILE A 186 -14.35 -13.73 -8.11
CA ILE A 186 -13.82 -14.33 -6.87
C ILE A 186 -14.08 -15.83 -6.85
N LEU A 187 -15.26 -16.25 -7.30
CA LEU A 187 -15.60 -17.66 -7.40
C LEU A 187 -14.66 -18.39 -8.37
N LEU A 188 -14.38 -17.79 -9.52
CA LEU A 188 -13.46 -18.34 -10.52
C LEU A 188 -12.02 -18.43 -10.01
N ASP A 189 -11.55 -17.44 -9.24
CA ASP A 189 -10.22 -17.48 -8.63
C ASP A 189 -10.04 -18.64 -7.62
N LYS A 190 -11.13 -19.07 -6.96
CA LYS A 190 -11.09 -20.22 -6.02
C LYS A 190 -10.78 -21.56 -6.71
N PHE A 191 -10.99 -21.68 -8.00
CA PHE A 191 -10.61 -22.88 -8.77
C PHE A 191 -9.12 -22.91 -9.12
N VAL A 192 -8.38 -21.82 -8.83
CA VAL A 192 -6.95 -21.71 -9.07
C VAL A 192 -6.20 -21.80 -7.73
N SER A 193 -5.05 -22.46 -7.72
CA SER A 193 -4.25 -22.58 -6.48
C SER A 193 -3.84 -21.21 -5.92
N ASP A 194 -3.79 -21.10 -4.59
CA ASP A 194 -3.42 -19.85 -3.88
C ASP A 194 -2.04 -19.31 -4.30
N THR A 195 -1.07 -20.20 -4.57
CA THR A 195 0.25 -19.83 -5.08
C THR A 195 0.15 -19.08 -6.40
N LYS A 196 -0.63 -19.60 -7.35
CA LYS A 196 -0.83 -18.93 -8.64
C LYS A 196 -1.59 -17.61 -8.49
N ASN A 197 -2.53 -17.51 -7.55
CA ASN A 197 -3.24 -16.27 -7.25
C ASN A 197 -2.29 -15.22 -6.67
N SER A 198 -1.39 -15.59 -5.76
CA SER A 198 -0.40 -14.67 -5.19
C SER A 198 0.68 -14.22 -6.18
N GLU A 199 0.90 -14.96 -7.24
CA GLU A 199 1.88 -14.64 -8.29
C GLU A 199 1.29 -13.85 -9.46
N GLN A 200 -0.02 -13.91 -9.68
CA GLN A 200 -0.72 -13.32 -10.83
C GLN A 200 -1.87 -12.43 -10.38
N CYS A 201 -1.68 -11.69 -9.31
CA CYS A 201 -2.65 -10.76 -8.74
C CYS A 201 -2.52 -9.34 -9.33
N SER A 202 -3.51 -8.49 -9.09
CA SER A 202 -3.48 -7.11 -9.56
C SER A 202 -2.58 -6.19 -8.74
N GLY A 203 -2.26 -6.59 -7.51
CA GLY A 203 -1.43 -5.83 -6.59
C GLY A 203 -1.39 -6.49 -5.22
N TYR A 204 -0.69 -5.87 -4.31
CA TYR A 204 -0.49 -6.36 -2.95
C TYR A 204 -0.78 -5.27 -1.94
N ASN A 205 -1.67 -5.56 -0.99
CA ASN A 205 -1.64 -4.88 0.29
C ASN A 205 -0.58 -5.52 1.19
N PHE A 206 0.03 -4.76 2.07
CA PHE A 206 1.01 -5.28 2.99
C PHE A 206 1.02 -4.54 4.32
N ILE A 207 1.45 -5.25 5.36
CA ILE A 207 1.66 -4.73 6.71
C ILE A 207 3.09 -5.06 7.10
N VAL A 208 3.85 -4.04 7.49
CA VAL A 208 5.26 -4.16 7.87
C VAL A 208 5.46 -3.68 9.29
N LYS A 209 6.23 -4.42 10.09
CA LYS A 209 6.60 -4.02 11.47
C LYS A 209 8.08 -3.68 11.53
N LYS A 210 8.38 -2.54 12.14
CA LYS A 210 9.76 -2.13 12.45
C LYS A 210 10.38 -2.94 13.57
#